data_a17fde92384e3a33f1c21ef73298f742
#
_entry.id   a17fde92384e3a33f1c21ef73298f742
#
_cell.length_a   1.000
_cell.length_b   1.000
_cell.length_c   1.000
_cell.angle_alpha   90.00
_cell.angle_beta   90.00
_cell.angle_gamma   90.00
#
_symmetry.space_group_name_H-M   'P 1'
#
loop_
_entity.id
_entity.type
_entity.pdbx_description
1 polymer ?
#
loop_
_entity_poly.entity_id
_entity_poly.type
_entity_poly.pdbx_seq_one_letter_code
_entity_poly.pdbx_strand_id
1 'polypeptide(L)'
;IEEIKVIPPGYKEIDGYQLKLAMTDDFKIIDIRNEDQVTNKNKIPGAIQITAFDKNGNFFPDFFEKYKENVQTGEKVIFISQNGDISSILANGFVEQLDQVNIYHLKDGVSGLEKINFDFE
;
A
#
# COMPACT_ATOMS: atom_id res chain seq x y z
N ILE A 1 5.94 -36.92 -12.83
CA ILE A 1 6.22 -35.95 -11.77
C ILE A 1 5.54 -34.65 -12.14
N GLU A 2 4.60 -34.23 -11.31
CA GLU A 2 3.92 -32.96 -11.52
C GLU A 2 4.80 -31.82 -11.00
N GLU A 3 4.98 -30.83 -11.83
CA GLU A 3 5.66 -29.61 -11.41
C GLU A 3 4.72 -28.77 -10.55
N ILE A 4 5.21 -28.34 -9.40
CA ILE A 4 4.47 -27.38 -8.57
C ILE A 4 4.68 -26.01 -9.20
N LYS A 5 3.63 -25.45 -9.75
CA LYS A 5 3.66 -24.09 -10.28
C LYS A 5 3.39 -23.11 -9.14
N VAL A 6 4.36 -22.26 -8.86
CA VAL A 6 4.15 -21.14 -7.96
C VAL A 6 3.47 -20.03 -8.77
N ILE A 7 2.25 -19.71 -8.39
CA ILE A 7 1.51 -18.61 -9.01
C ILE A 7 1.91 -17.34 -8.27
N PRO A 8 2.58 -16.39 -8.93
CA PRO A 8 2.91 -15.13 -8.26
C PRO A 8 1.65 -14.36 -7.89
N PRO A 9 1.68 -13.54 -6.84
CA PRO A 9 0.54 -12.70 -6.48
C PRO A 9 0.19 -11.75 -7.64
N GLY A 10 -1.09 -11.42 -7.77
CA GLY A 10 -1.55 -10.51 -8.82
C GLY A 10 -1.21 -9.05 -8.55
N TYR A 11 -0.81 -8.69 -7.33
CA TYR A 11 -0.33 -7.36 -7.01
C TYR A 11 1.18 -7.27 -7.31
N LYS A 12 1.66 -6.04 -7.47
CA LYS A 12 3.08 -5.77 -7.71
C LYS A 12 3.72 -5.19 -6.47
N GLU A 13 4.97 -5.53 -6.26
CA GLU A 13 5.76 -5.06 -5.14
C GLU A 13 6.80 -4.07 -5.62
N ILE A 14 6.91 -2.92 -4.96
CA ILE A 14 7.91 -1.90 -5.29
C ILE A 14 8.75 -1.57 -4.06
N ASP A 15 9.97 -1.14 -4.30
CA ASP A 15 10.86 -0.67 -3.24
C ASP A 15 10.80 0.87 -3.10
N GLY A 16 11.59 1.42 -2.16
CA GLY A 16 11.59 2.86 -1.89
C GLY A 16 12.10 3.69 -3.06
N TYR A 17 13.02 3.19 -3.85
CA TYR A 17 13.52 3.90 -5.03
C TYR A 17 12.47 3.95 -6.13
N GLN A 18 11.75 2.86 -6.32
CA GLN A 18 10.63 2.80 -7.25
C GLN A 18 9.48 3.70 -6.80
N LEU A 19 9.26 3.81 -5.48
CA LEU A 19 8.27 4.74 -4.95
C LEU A 19 8.59 6.19 -5.33
N LYS A 20 9.86 6.59 -5.24
CA LYS A 20 10.28 7.93 -5.64
C LYS A 20 9.91 8.24 -7.09
N LEU A 21 10.10 7.26 -7.98
CA LEU A 21 9.72 7.39 -9.38
C LEU A 21 8.20 7.45 -9.55
N ALA A 22 7.47 6.61 -8.82
CA ALA A 22 6.02 6.56 -8.89
C ALA A 22 5.36 7.87 -8.41
N MET A 23 5.99 8.58 -7.47
CA MET A 23 5.48 9.85 -6.96
C MET A 23 5.48 10.96 -8.01
N THR A 24 6.27 10.82 -9.07
CA THR A 24 6.29 11.75 -10.20
C THR A 24 5.37 11.31 -11.33
N ASP A 25 4.66 10.21 -11.15
CA ASP A 25 3.73 9.64 -12.11
C ASP A 25 2.32 9.65 -11.49
N ASP A 26 1.37 9.07 -12.20
CA ASP A 26 -0.07 9.15 -11.90
C ASP A 26 -0.52 8.03 -10.95
N PHE A 27 0.17 7.86 -9.85
CA PHE A 27 -0.18 6.87 -8.82
C PHE A 27 -0.96 7.49 -7.69
N LYS A 28 -1.97 6.78 -7.21
CA LYS A 28 -2.62 7.09 -5.93
C LYS A 28 -1.88 6.36 -4.83
N ILE A 29 -1.39 7.10 -3.87
CA ILE A 29 -0.64 6.54 -2.73
C ILE A 29 -1.55 6.53 -1.52
N ILE A 30 -1.85 5.35 -1.02
CA ILE A 30 -2.75 5.15 0.12
C ILE A 30 -1.93 4.66 1.31
N ASP A 31 -1.82 5.50 2.32
CA ASP A 31 -1.15 5.14 3.58
C ASP A 31 -2.18 4.49 4.49
N ILE A 32 -2.03 3.19 4.71
CA ILE A 32 -3.01 2.40 5.46
C ILE A 32 -2.64 2.23 6.94
N ARG A 33 -1.60 2.94 7.41
CA ARG A 33 -1.16 2.85 8.80
C ARG A 33 -2.20 3.42 9.77
N ASN A 34 -2.11 3.01 11.02
CA ASN A 34 -2.84 3.66 12.11
C ASN A 34 -2.32 5.08 12.31
N GLU A 35 -3.19 5.97 12.79
CA GLU A 35 -2.84 7.37 13.01
C GLU A 35 -1.65 7.54 13.95
N ASP A 36 -1.52 6.67 14.96
CA ASP A 36 -0.41 6.73 15.90
C ASP A 36 0.93 6.27 15.32
N GLN A 37 0.92 5.58 14.18
CA GLN A 37 2.13 5.22 13.45
C GLN A 37 2.62 6.35 12.55
N VAL A 38 1.76 7.28 12.20
CA VAL A 38 2.08 8.42 11.34
C VAL A 38 2.52 9.59 12.19
N THR A 39 3.78 10.02 12.02
CA THR A 39 4.36 11.12 12.79
C THR A 39 4.72 12.27 11.86
N ASN A 40 5.10 13.41 12.42
CA ASN A 40 5.59 14.55 11.64
C ASN A 40 6.89 14.26 10.89
N LYS A 41 7.58 13.17 11.24
CA LYS A 41 8.87 12.82 10.65
C LYS A 41 8.79 11.72 9.60
N ASN A 42 7.62 11.06 9.45
CA ASN A 42 7.50 9.92 8.54
C ASN A 42 6.25 9.96 7.65
N LYS A 43 5.71 11.14 7.42
CA LYS A 43 4.59 11.31 6.47
C LYS A 43 5.08 11.19 5.04
N ILE A 44 4.34 10.43 4.24
CA ILE A 44 4.63 10.26 2.82
C ILE A 44 4.02 11.44 2.06
N PRO A 45 4.81 12.22 1.30
CA PRO A 45 4.26 13.33 0.53
C PRO A 45 3.23 12.85 -0.48
N GLY A 46 2.08 13.52 -0.53
CA GLY A 46 1.02 13.20 -1.47
C GLY A 46 0.21 11.95 -1.14
N ALA A 47 0.49 11.28 -0.03
CA ALA A 47 -0.28 10.11 0.37
C ALA A 47 -1.63 10.49 0.97
N ILE A 48 -2.63 9.67 0.69
CA ILE A 48 -3.96 9.78 1.28
C ILE A 48 -4.00 8.81 2.46
N GLN A 49 -4.30 9.34 3.65
CA GLN A 49 -4.35 8.54 4.87
C GLN A 49 -5.72 7.86 4.99
N ILE A 50 -5.74 6.54 4.85
CA ILE A 50 -6.95 5.73 5.09
C ILE A 50 -6.53 4.50 5.88
N THR A 51 -6.75 4.50 7.18
CA THR A 51 -6.39 3.37 8.04
C THR A 51 -7.25 2.16 7.68
N ALA A 52 -6.60 1.02 7.42
CA ALA A 52 -7.28 -0.20 6.99
C ALA A 52 -7.63 -1.14 8.14
N PHE A 53 -6.74 -1.24 9.14
CA PHE A 53 -6.91 -2.18 10.25
C PHE A 53 -6.74 -1.47 11.59
N ASP A 54 -7.49 -1.93 12.60
CA ASP A 54 -7.31 -1.44 13.95
C ASP A 54 -6.08 -2.12 14.62
N LYS A 55 -5.78 -1.75 15.86
CA LYS A 55 -4.63 -2.28 16.60
C LYS A 55 -4.72 -3.78 16.88
N ASN A 56 -5.91 -4.35 16.82
CA ASN A 56 -6.16 -5.77 17.01
C ASN A 56 -6.16 -6.56 15.69
N GLY A 57 -5.93 -5.88 14.56
CA GLY A 57 -5.89 -6.52 13.26
C GLY A 57 -7.27 -6.65 12.59
N ASN A 58 -8.30 -6.01 13.12
CA ASN A 58 -9.63 -6.02 12.53
C ASN A 58 -9.72 -4.97 11.43
N PHE A 59 -10.30 -5.36 10.31
CA PHE A 59 -10.49 -4.47 9.17
C PHE A 59 -11.58 -3.44 9.45
N PHE A 60 -11.31 -2.18 9.15
CA PHE A 60 -12.31 -1.11 9.30
C PHE A 60 -13.35 -1.21 8.19
N PRO A 61 -14.65 -1.38 8.53
CA PRO A 61 -15.70 -1.57 7.50
C PRO A 61 -15.87 -0.38 6.57
N ASP A 62 -15.54 0.83 7.01
CA ASP A 62 -15.68 2.05 6.20
C ASP A 62 -14.48 2.32 5.28
N PHE A 63 -13.47 1.43 5.29
CA PHE A 63 -12.29 1.60 4.44
C PHE A 63 -12.66 1.71 2.95
N PHE A 64 -13.53 0.83 2.47
CA PHE A 64 -13.89 0.82 1.06
C PHE A 64 -14.62 2.09 0.61
N GLU A 65 -15.46 2.66 1.46
CA GLU A 65 -16.14 3.92 1.13
C GLU A 65 -15.13 5.04 0.95
N LYS A 66 -14.20 5.17 1.89
CA LYS A 66 -13.14 6.17 1.81
C LYS A 66 -12.21 5.93 0.63
N TYR A 67 -11.91 4.68 0.34
CA TYR A 67 -11.11 4.31 -0.82
C TYR A 67 -11.78 4.76 -2.12
N LYS A 68 -13.06 4.45 -2.29
CA LYS A 68 -13.82 4.80 -3.50
C LYS A 68 -13.98 6.30 -3.69
N GLU A 69 -13.97 7.08 -2.62
CA GLU A 69 -14.01 8.54 -2.70
C GLU A 69 -12.72 9.12 -3.31
N ASN A 70 -11.62 8.40 -3.18
CA ASN A 70 -10.29 8.89 -3.57
C ASN A 70 -9.70 8.19 -4.79
N VAL A 71 -10.18 7.00 -5.13
CA VAL A 71 -9.61 6.18 -6.21
C VAL A 71 -10.70 5.75 -7.17
N GLN A 72 -10.49 6.02 -8.44
CA GLN A 72 -11.37 5.57 -9.51
C GLN A 72 -10.91 4.21 -10.04
N THR A 73 -11.85 3.47 -10.61
CA THR A 73 -11.55 2.16 -11.22
C THR A 73 -10.45 2.29 -12.27
N GLY A 74 -9.45 1.43 -12.18
CA GLY A 74 -8.35 1.38 -13.14
C GLY A 74 -7.16 2.26 -12.80
N GLU A 75 -7.26 3.13 -11.79
CA GLU A 75 -6.12 3.91 -11.36
C GLU A 75 -5.05 3.02 -10.71
N LYS A 76 -3.80 3.41 -10.87
CA LYS A 76 -2.67 2.72 -10.22
C LYS A 76 -2.60 3.13 -8.75
N VAL A 77 -2.58 2.17 -7.87
CA VAL A 77 -2.64 2.39 -6.42
C VAL A 77 -1.46 1.72 -5.73
N ILE A 78 -0.83 2.45 -4.81
CA ILE A 78 0.24 1.90 -3.97
C ILE A 78 -0.24 1.94 -2.52
N PHE A 79 -0.33 0.77 -1.89
CA PHE A 79 -0.62 0.67 -0.47
C PHE A 79 0.67 0.70 0.33
N ILE A 80 0.71 1.53 1.36
CA ILE A 80 1.88 1.70 2.22
C ILE A 80 1.49 1.38 3.67
N SER A 81 2.24 0.47 4.29
CA SER A 81 2.12 0.16 5.72
C SER A 81 3.46 0.41 6.42
N GLN A 82 3.52 0.14 7.72
CA GLN A 82 4.74 0.43 8.49
C GLN A 82 5.92 -0.44 8.06
N ASN A 83 5.70 -1.74 7.84
CA ASN A 83 6.77 -2.69 7.48
C ASN A 83 6.48 -3.52 6.21
N GLY A 84 5.38 -3.28 5.54
CA GLY A 84 5.01 -4.00 4.32
C GLY A 84 4.10 -5.21 4.52
N ASP A 85 3.91 -5.72 5.73
CA ASP A 85 3.14 -6.93 5.97
C ASP A 85 1.65 -6.73 5.70
N ILE A 86 1.06 -5.72 6.31
CA ILE A 86 -0.38 -5.44 6.19
C ILE A 86 -0.73 -4.99 4.78
N SER A 87 0.14 -4.19 4.14
CA SER A 87 -0.11 -3.71 2.79
C SER A 87 -0.11 -4.85 1.76
N SER A 88 0.74 -5.87 1.95
CA SER A 88 0.74 -7.03 1.07
C SER A 88 -0.56 -7.84 1.19
N ILE A 89 -1.06 -8.00 2.42
CA ILE A 89 -2.32 -8.71 2.66
C ILE A 89 -3.49 -7.96 2.01
N LEU A 90 -3.54 -6.64 2.18
CA LEU A 90 -4.60 -5.83 1.59
C LEU A 90 -4.52 -5.84 0.07
N ALA A 91 -3.32 -5.71 -0.50
CA ALA A 91 -3.12 -5.75 -1.95
C ALA A 91 -3.59 -7.08 -2.54
N ASN A 92 -3.27 -8.18 -1.87
CA ASN A 92 -3.70 -9.51 -2.31
C ASN A 92 -5.22 -9.63 -2.30
N GLY A 93 -5.87 -9.14 -1.25
CA GLY A 93 -7.33 -9.15 -1.15
C GLY A 93 -7.99 -8.34 -2.26
N PHE A 94 -7.45 -7.18 -2.59
CA PHE A 94 -7.97 -6.35 -3.67
C PHE A 94 -7.89 -7.05 -5.02
N VAL A 95 -6.80 -7.75 -5.29
CA VAL A 95 -6.62 -8.45 -6.56
C VAL A 95 -7.47 -9.71 -6.63
N GLU A 96 -7.42 -10.55 -5.60
CA GLU A 96 -8.08 -11.87 -5.65
C GLU A 96 -9.57 -11.84 -5.36
N GLN A 97 -10.01 -10.96 -4.45
CA GLN A 97 -11.41 -10.94 -4.03
C GLN A 97 -12.23 -9.86 -4.72
N LEU A 98 -11.61 -8.77 -5.14
CA LEU A 98 -12.28 -7.64 -5.76
C LEU A 98 -11.93 -7.45 -7.24
N ASP A 99 -11.15 -8.36 -7.81
CA ASP A 99 -10.72 -8.32 -9.22
C ASP A 99 -10.10 -6.98 -9.63
N GLN A 100 -9.45 -6.30 -8.69
CA GLN A 100 -8.79 -5.03 -9.00
C GLN A 100 -7.46 -5.29 -9.71
N VAL A 101 -7.12 -4.41 -10.62
CA VAL A 101 -5.84 -4.42 -11.34
C VAL A 101 -5.04 -3.17 -10.96
N ASN A 102 -3.78 -3.15 -11.32
CA ASN A 102 -2.88 -2.01 -11.04
C ASN A 102 -2.70 -1.74 -9.54
N ILE A 103 -2.65 -2.81 -8.75
CA ILE A 103 -2.45 -2.74 -7.31
C ILE A 103 -1.00 -3.02 -6.98
N TYR A 104 -0.40 -2.12 -6.23
CA TYR A 104 0.99 -2.18 -5.79
C TYR A 104 1.05 -2.06 -4.27
N HIS A 105 2.11 -2.57 -3.67
CA HIS A 105 2.41 -2.24 -2.28
C HIS A 105 3.91 -1.97 -2.11
N LEU A 106 4.24 -1.21 -1.07
CA LEU A 106 5.63 -0.86 -0.77
C LEU A 106 6.27 -1.96 0.07
N LYS A 107 7.26 -2.62 -0.50
CA LYS A 107 8.05 -3.63 0.20
C LYS A 107 8.79 -2.97 1.37
N ASP A 108 8.80 -3.63 2.51
CA ASP A 108 9.41 -3.15 3.75
C ASP A 108 8.77 -1.89 4.33
N GLY A 109 7.78 -1.32 3.66
CA GLY A 109 6.99 -0.21 4.15
C GLY A 109 7.80 1.03 4.49
N VAL A 110 7.26 1.85 5.40
CA VAL A 110 7.90 3.07 5.85
C VAL A 110 9.24 2.77 6.54
N SER A 111 9.35 1.65 7.23
CA SER A 111 10.61 1.24 7.86
C SER A 111 11.74 1.10 6.84
N GLY A 112 11.44 0.59 5.65
CA GLY A 112 12.41 0.52 4.56
C GLY A 112 12.80 1.89 4.02
N LEU A 113 11.83 2.82 3.96
CA LEU A 113 12.10 4.19 3.51
C LEU A 113 13.05 4.92 4.46
N GLU A 114 12.92 4.70 5.76
CA GLU A 114 13.79 5.32 6.75
C GLU A 114 15.26 4.91 6.57
N LYS A 115 15.50 3.74 6.01
CA LYS A 115 16.85 3.23 5.77
C LYS A 115 17.53 3.81 4.54
N ILE A 116 16.81 4.44 3.65
CA ILE A 116 17.34 4.94 2.37
C ILE A 116 17.31 6.47 2.26
N ASN A 117 17.19 7.18 3.36
CA ASN A 117 17.10 8.65 3.38
C ASN A 117 15.97 9.19 2.49
N PHE A 118 14.81 8.58 2.58
CA PHE A 118 13.63 9.03 1.83
C PHE A 118 13.22 10.43 2.34
N ASP A 119 12.82 11.29 1.41
CA ASP A 119 12.37 12.65 1.72
C ASP A 119 10.91 12.63 2.18
N PHE A 120 10.68 12.46 3.48
CA PHE A 120 9.36 12.55 4.08
C PHE A 120 8.84 14.00 4.06
N GLU A 121 7.55 14.14 4.17
CA GLU A 121 6.90 15.45 4.22
C GLU A 121 7.29 16.26 5.44
#